data_82f23d28a12dcc61b6419033e4be09db
#
_entry.id   82f23d28a12dcc61b6419033e4be09db
#
_cell.length_a   1.000
_cell.length_b   1.000
_cell.length_c   1.000
_cell.angle_alpha   90.00
_cell.angle_beta   90.00
_cell.angle_gamma   90.00
#
_symmetry.space_group_name_H-M   'P 1'
#
loop_
_entity.id
_entity.type
_entity.pdbx_description
1 polymer ?
#
loop_
_entity_poly.entity_id
_entity_poly.type
_entity_poly.pdbx_seq_one_letter_code
_entity_poly.pdbx_strand_id
1 'polypeptide(L)'
;MGEMISSFDGTKLYFNREMPEQARVAAVIVHGLCEHQGRYDYLADLFHQAGIGTYRFDHRGHGRSEGERTYYDDFNELLDDTNVVVDMAIADNPDLPVFLIGHSMGGFTVALYGAKYPDKKLRGLITSGALTKDNGGLITGVPKDLD
;
A
#
# COMPACT_ATOMS: atom_id res chain seq x y z
N MET A 1 12.06 7.63 -10.33
CA MET A 1 11.95 8.82 -9.43
C MET A 1 10.48 8.95 -9.08
N GLY A 2 10.16 9.11 -7.78
CA GLY A 2 8.75 9.16 -7.36
C GLY A 2 8.07 10.48 -7.72
N GLU A 3 6.76 10.45 -7.77
CA GLU A 3 5.88 11.57 -8.10
C GLU A 3 4.75 11.71 -7.09
N MET A 4 4.04 12.82 -7.13
CA MET A 4 2.84 13.03 -6.31
C MET A 4 1.60 12.71 -7.15
N ILE A 5 0.77 11.81 -6.67
CA ILE A 5 -0.54 11.50 -7.26
C ILE A 5 -1.66 12.03 -6.36
N SER A 6 -2.84 12.25 -6.91
CA SER A 6 -4.02 12.64 -6.13
C SER A 6 -4.80 11.41 -5.69
N SER A 7 -5.12 11.34 -4.40
CA SER A 7 -6.06 10.36 -3.88
C SER A 7 -7.51 10.76 -4.17
N PHE A 8 -8.45 9.94 -3.69
CA PHE A 8 -9.89 10.07 -3.92
C PHE A 8 -10.48 11.40 -3.44
N ASP A 9 -9.89 11.99 -2.39
CA ASP A 9 -10.31 13.26 -1.77
C ASP A 9 -9.40 14.46 -2.14
N GLY A 10 -8.41 14.23 -3.01
CA GLY A 10 -7.44 15.24 -3.44
C GLY A 10 -6.14 15.26 -2.64
N THR A 11 -6.04 14.53 -1.52
CA THR A 11 -4.80 14.35 -0.74
C THR A 11 -3.68 13.85 -1.65
N LYS A 12 -2.49 14.45 -1.55
CA LYS A 12 -1.35 14.07 -2.38
C LYS A 12 -0.58 12.93 -1.72
N LEU A 13 -0.45 11.84 -2.47
CA LEU A 13 0.33 10.66 -2.08
C LEU A 13 1.63 10.61 -2.87
N TYR A 14 2.74 10.38 -2.18
CA TYR A 14 4.01 10.13 -2.84
C TYR A 14 4.04 8.69 -3.36
N PHE A 15 4.29 8.55 -4.64
CA PHE A 15 4.13 7.32 -5.39
C PHE A 15 5.36 6.98 -6.21
N ASN A 16 5.66 5.70 -6.34
CA ASN A 16 6.75 5.16 -7.16
C ASN A 16 6.26 3.98 -7.99
N ARG A 17 6.59 3.98 -9.27
CA ARG A 17 6.31 2.88 -10.19
C ARG A 17 7.59 2.41 -10.86
N GLU A 18 7.85 1.13 -10.82
CA GLU A 18 8.98 0.48 -11.48
C GLU A 18 8.49 -0.75 -12.25
N MET A 19 8.59 -0.70 -13.58
CA MET A 19 8.13 -1.77 -14.45
C MET A 19 9.30 -2.28 -15.32
N PRO A 20 9.67 -3.57 -15.24
CA PRO A 20 10.62 -4.16 -16.18
C PRO A 20 10.01 -4.21 -17.59
N GLU A 21 10.86 -4.11 -18.64
CA GLU A 21 10.41 -4.14 -20.05
C GLU A 21 9.58 -5.38 -20.39
N GLN A 22 9.89 -6.52 -19.77
CA GLN A 22 9.18 -7.78 -19.95
C GLN A 22 8.48 -8.20 -18.65
N ALA A 23 7.69 -7.28 -18.07
CA ALA A 23 6.92 -7.59 -16.88
C ALA A 23 5.93 -8.72 -17.16
N ARG A 24 5.85 -9.67 -16.22
CA ARG A 24 4.90 -10.78 -16.24
C ARG A 24 3.81 -10.63 -15.19
N VAL A 25 4.05 -9.77 -14.21
CA VAL A 25 3.19 -9.53 -13.05
C VAL A 25 3.36 -8.08 -12.63
N ALA A 26 2.32 -7.46 -12.11
CA ALA A 26 2.39 -6.22 -11.36
C ALA A 26 2.01 -6.45 -9.90
N ALA A 27 2.71 -5.77 -8.98
CA ALA A 27 2.46 -5.84 -7.55
C ALA A 27 2.29 -4.43 -6.96
N VAL A 28 1.19 -4.20 -6.27
CA VAL A 28 1.01 -3.01 -5.42
C VAL A 28 1.50 -3.36 -4.01
N ILE A 29 2.42 -2.56 -3.46
CA ILE A 29 3.01 -2.79 -2.14
C ILE A 29 2.55 -1.71 -1.17
N VAL A 30 1.96 -2.14 -0.06
CA VAL A 30 1.38 -1.30 0.99
C VAL A 30 2.20 -1.43 2.26
N HIS A 31 2.84 -0.34 2.69
CA HIS A 31 3.74 -0.31 3.84
C HIS A 31 3.00 -0.31 5.19
N GLY A 32 3.71 -0.56 6.27
CA GLY A 32 3.19 -0.58 7.63
C GLY A 32 3.16 0.80 8.32
N LEU A 33 2.75 0.81 9.59
CA LEU A 33 2.72 2.02 10.42
C LEU A 33 4.14 2.56 10.65
N CYS A 34 4.30 3.89 10.67
CA CYS A 34 5.56 4.59 10.95
C CYS A 34 6.73 4.21 10.02
N GLU A 35 6.43 3.75 8.81
CA GLU A 35 7.43 3.52 7.78
C GLU A 35 7.05 4.26 6.47
N HIS A 36 7.64 3.92 5.36
CA HIS A 36 7.40 4.53 4.05
C HIS A 36 7.76 3.56 2.93
N GLN A 37 7.27 3.82 1.73
CA GLN A 37 7.45 2.95 0.56
C GLN A 37 8.92 2.68 0.21
N GLY A 38 9.85 3.60 0.49
CA GLY A 38 11.29 3.42 0.20
C GLY A 38 11.96 2.30 0.99
N ARG A 39 11.37 1.81 2.09
CA ARG A 39 11.87 0.62 2.79
C ARG A 39 11.78 -0.65 1.93
N TYR A 40 10.97 -0.61 0.89
CA TYR A 40 10.75 -1.72 -0.05
C TYR A 40 11.59 -1.62 -1.32
N ASP A 41 12.54 -0.67 -1.40
CA ASP A 41 13.40 -0.49 -2.59
C ASP A 41 14.17 -1.78 -2.91
N TYR A 42 14.78 -2.41 -1.91
CA TYR A 42 15.48 -3.68 -2.10
C TYR A 42 14.57 -4.82 -2.59
N LEU A 43 13.35 -4.91 -2.04
CA LEU A 43 12.37 -5.89 -2.51
C LEU A 43 11.92 -5.59 -3.94
N ALA A 44 11.72 -4.31 -4.26
CA ALA A 44 11.34 -3.88 -5.61
C ALA A 44 12.44 -4.20 -6.64
N ASP A 45 13.70 -4.02 -6.29
CA ASP A 45 14.84 -4.42 -7.12
C ASP A 45 14.86 -5.93 -7.40
N LEU A 46 14.63 -6.75 -6.37
CA LEU A 46 14.52 -8.20 -6.54
C LEU A 46 13.32 -8.59 -7.41
N PHE A 47 12.18 -7.93 -7.22
CA PHE A 47 11.00 -8.14 -8.03
C PHE A 47 11.25 -7.74 -9.49
N HIS A 48 11.88 -6.59 -9.72
CA HIS A 48 12.23 -6.12 -11.05
C HIS A 48 13.11 -7.15 -11.80
N GLN A 49 14.15 -7.68 -11.13
CA GLN A 49 15.00 -8.73 -11.68
C GLN A 49 14.22 -10.02 -12.00
N ALA A 50 13.16 -10.30 -11.25
CA ALA A 50 12.28 -11.46 -11.46
C ALA A 50 11.17 -11.20 -12.50
N GLY A 51 11.13 -10.04 -13.18
CA GLY A 51 10.09 -9.68 -14.14
C GLY A 51 8.76 -9.28 -13.48
N ILE A 52 8.81 -8.77 -12.26
CA ILE A 52 7.65 -8.28 -11.50
C ILE A 52 7.74 -6.76 -11.38
N GLY A 53 6.75 -6.05 -11.92
CA GLY A 53 6.64 -4.61 -11.76
C GLY A 53 6.07 -4.25 -10.39
N THR A 54 6.43 -3.07 -9.85
CA THR A 54 5.97 -2.61 -8.55
C THR A 54 5.33 -1.23 -8.62
N TYR A 55 4.26 -1.07 -7.86
CA TYR A 55 3.53 0.17 -7.56
C TYR A 55 3.59 0.37 -6.06
N ARG A 56 4.23 1.43 -5.60
CA ARG A 56 4.46 1.70 -4.19
C ARG A 56 4.10 3.13 -3.87
N PHE A 57 3.52 3.38 -2.72
CA PHE A 57 3.15 4.72 -2.29
C PHE A 57 3.35 4.88 -0.78
N ASP A 58 3.51 6.11 -0.34
CA ASP A 58 3.45 6.44 1.06
C ASP A 58 1.98 6.68 1.46
N HIS A 59 1.51 6.01 2.50
CA HIS A 59 0.20 6.31 3.08
C HIS A 59 0.06 7.79 3.42
N ARG A 60 -1.18 8.31 3.43
CA ARG A 60 -1.44 9.63 4.02
C ARG A 60 -0.82 9.74 5.42
N GLY A 61 -0.27 10.89 5.75
CA GLY A 61 0.42 11.10 7.01
C GLY A 61 1.77 10.39 7.18
N HIS A 62 2.28 9.71 6.14
CA HIS A 62 3.56 9.00 6.19
C HIS A 62 4.51 9.47 5.08
N GLY A 63 5.81 9.24 5.29
CA GLY A 63 6.83 9.51 4.30
C GLY A 63 6.76 10.91 3.72
N ARG A 64 6.56 11.01 2.40
CA ARG A 64 6.45 12.25 1.63
C ARG A 64 5.02 12.61 1.25
N SER A 65 4.05 11.77 1.60
CA SER A 65 2.63 12.06 1.40
C SER A 65 2.13 13.17 2.31
N GLU A 66 1.08 13.85 1.86
CA GLU A 66 0.34 14.82 2.66
C GLU A 66 -0.46 14.14 3.79
N GLY A 67 -1.06 14.96 4.63
CA GLY A 67 -1.84 14.54 5.80
C GLY A 67 -1.10 14.78 7.11
N GLU A 68 -1.83 14.75 8.20
CA GLU A 68 -1.28 14.84 9.56
C GLU A 68 -0.43 13.59 9.86
N ARG A 69 0.72 13.77 10.53
CA ARG A 69 1.67 12.68 10.74
C ARG A 69 1.07 11.53 11.53
N THR A 70 1.10 10.34 10.92
CA THR A 70 0.59 9.06 11.47
C THR A 70 -0.89 9.09 11.89
N TYR A 71 -1.66 10.02 11.31
CA TYR A 71 -3.07 10.21 11.62
C TYR A 71 -3.96 10.00 10.37
N TYR A 72 -5.12 9.47 10.59
CA TYR A 72 -6.24 9.36 9.66
C TYR A 72 -7.56 9.35 10.47
N ASP A 73 -8.59 9.97 9.95
CA ASP A 73 -9.89 10.06 10.62
C ASP A 73 -10.65 8.73 10.62
N ASP A 74 -10.55 8.01 9.50
CA ASP A 74 -11.18 6.70 9.31
C ASP A 74 -10.21 5.76 8.59
N PHE A 75 -10.11 4.52 9.06
CA PHE A 75 -9.29 3.50 8.41
C PHE A 75 -9.69 3.26 6.95
N ASN A 76 -10.94 3.54 6.58
CA ASN A 76 -11.41 3.50 5.19
C ASN A 76 -10.63 4.43 4.27
N GLU A 77 -10.07 5.54 4.75
CA GLU A 77 -9.23 6.42 3.94
C GLU A 77 -7.98 5.71 3.41
N LEU A 78 -7.37 4.84 4.24
CA LEU A 78 -6.22 4.02 3.80
C LEU A 78 -6.62 2.99 2.73
N LEU A 79 -7.84 2.44 2.82
CA LEU A 79 -8.38 1.52 1.82
C LEU A 79 -8.65 2.26 0.51
N ASP A 80 -9.21 3.47 0.58
CA ASP A 80 -9.56 4.27 -0.60
C ASP A 80 -8.29 4.83 -1.28
N ASP A 81 -7.26 5.24 -0.51
CA ASP A 81 -5.93 5.58 -1.04
C ASP A 81 -5.30 4.39 -1.78
N THR A 82 -5.36 3.22 -1.15
CA THR A 82 -4.87 1.97 -1.77
C THR A 82 -5.63 1.66 -3.05
N ASN A 83 -6.95 1.91 -3.09
CA ASN A 83 -7.77 1.69 -4.26
C ASN A 83 -7.33 2.54 -5.46
N VAL A 84 -6.94 3.79 -5.25
CA VAL A 84 -6.42 4.66 -6.32
C VAL A 84 -5.19 4.01 -6.97
N VAL A 85 -4.26 3.51 -6.17
CA VAL A 85 -3.03 2.88 -6.69
C VAL A 85 -3.31 1.52 -7.35
N VAL A 86 -4.24 0.74 -6.80
CA VAL A 86 -4.68 -0.53 -7.41
C VAL A 86 -5.33 -0.28 -8.76
N ASP A 87 -6.21 0.73 -8.87
CA ASP A 87 -6.85 1.07 -10.13
C ASP A 87 -5.83 1.51 -11.19
N MET A 88 -4.82 2.29 -10.80
CA MET A 88 -3.70 2.65 -11.68
C MET A 88 -2.95 1.40 -12.16
N ALA A 89 -2.60 0.50 -11.23
CA ALA A 89 -1.86 -0.71 -11.58
C ALA A 89 -2.64 -1.62 -12.54
N ILE A 90 -3.95 -1.74 -12.36
CA ILE A 90 -4.83 -2.52 -13.25
C ILE A 90 -4.97 -1.84 -14.62
N ALA A 91 -5.17 -0.52 -14.64
CA ALA A 91 -5.34 0.24 -15.88
C ALA A 91 -4.08 0.26 -16.74
N ASP A 92 -2.91 0.42 -16.11
CA ASP A 92 -1.60 0.42 -16.78
C ASP A 92 -1.22 -0.97 -17.32
N ASN A 93 -1.79 -2.05 -16.75
CA ASN A 93 -1.41 -3.43 -17.05
C ASN A 93 -2.65 -4.32 -17.31
N PRO A 94 -3.44 -4.03 -18.37
CA PRO A 94 -4.71 -4.73 -18.60
C PRO A 94 -4.55 -6.24 -18.82
N ASP A 95 -3.38 -6.66 -19.32
CA ASP A 95 -3.07 -8.05 -19.65
C ASP A 95 -2.23 -8.80 -18.60
N LEU A 96 -1.79 -8.09 -17.56
CA LEU A 96 -0.96 -8.70 -16.50
C LEU A 96 -1.77 -9.02 -15.25
N PRO A 97 -1.43 -10.11 -14.56
CA PRO A 97 -1.97 -10.34 -13.23
C PRO A 97 -1.44 -9.29 -12.25
N VAL A 98 -2.34 -8.68 -11.48
CA VAL A 98 -2.02 -7.70 -10.44
C VAL A 98 -2.23 -8.33 -9.06
N PHE A 99 -1.22 -8.20 -8.20
CA PHE A 99 -1.27 -8.63 -6.80
C PHE A 99 -1.22 -7.41 -5.88
N LEU A 100 -1.87 -7.52 -4.74
CA LEU A 100 -1.79 -6.53 -3.66
C LEU A 100 -1.08 -7.14 -2.46
N ILE A 101 0.01 -6.52 -2.01
CA ILE A 101 0.91 -7.02 -0.97
C ILE A 101 0.99 -5.99 0.15
N GLY A 102 0.84 -6.41 1.41
CA GLY A 102 0.96 -5.50 2.54
C GLY A 102 1.68 -6.09 3.73
N HIS A 103 2.41 -5.25 4.45
CA HIS A 103 3.12 -5.61 5.68
C HIS A 103 2.53 -4.90 6.89
N SER A 104 2.38 -5.60 8.01
CA SER A 104 1.91 -5.04 9.29
C SER A 104 0.56 -4.32 9.13
N MET A 105 0.47 -3.01 9.41
CA MET A 105 -0.71 -2.17 9.13
C MET A 105 -1.12 -2.25 7.65
N GLY A 106 -0.16 -2.25 6.72
CA GLY A 106 -0.43 -2.45 5.30
C GLY A 106 -1.01 -3.84 5.01
N GLY A 107 -0.59 -4.87 5.74
CA GLY A 107 -1.19 -6.21 5.65
C GLY A 107 -2.64 -6.23 6.13
N PHE A 108 -2.96 -5.50 7.19
CA PHE A 108 -4.32 -5.29 7.65
C PHE A 108 -5.16 -4.51 6.62
N THR A 109 -4.57 -3.45 6.05
CA THR A 109 -5.18 -2.69 4.94
C THR A 109 -5.52 -3.61 3.77
N VAL A 110 -4.60 -4.48 3.35
CA VAL A 110 -4.81 -5.45 2.25
C VAL A 110 -5.93 -6.44 2.56
N ALA A 111 -5.99 -6.95 3.80
CA ALA A 111 -7.04 -7.88 4.21
C ALA A 111 -8.44 -7.21 4.17
N LEU A 112 -8.57 -6.00 4.71
CA LEU A 112 -9.82 -5.24 4.69
C LEU A 112 -10.17 -4.75 3.28
N TYR A 113 -9.16 -4.41 2.46
CA TYR A 113 -9.36 -4.04 1.06
C TYR A 113 -10.10 -5.12 0.29
N GLY A 114 -9.70 -6.39 0.45
CA GLY A 114 -10.39 -7.51 -0.19
C GLY A 114 -11.86 -7.66 0.20
N ALA A 115 -12.21 -7.26 1.43
CA ALA A 115 -13.60 -7.25 1.89
C ALA A 115 -14.39 -6.06 1.34
N LYS A 116 -13.75 -4.87 1.27
CA LYS A 116 -14.40 -3.64 0.77
C LYS A 116 -14.56 -3.63 -0.74
N TYR A 117 -13.60 -4.19 -1.47
CA TYR A 117 -13.54 -4.17 -2.95
C TYR A 117 -13.49 -5.60 -3.54
N PRO A 118 -14.51 -6.45 -3.31
CA PRO A 118 -14.46 -7.88 -3.68
C PRO A 118 -14.42 -8.11 -5.20
N ASP A 119 -14.91 -7.15 -6.00
CA ASP A 119 -15.00 -7.27 -7.46
C ASP A 119 -13.75 -6.75 -8.20
N LYS A 120 -12.71 -6.33 -7.46
CA LYS A 120 -11.46 -5.87 -8.10
C LYS A 120 -10.74 -7.02 -8.79
N LYS A 121 -10.25 -6.73 -9.99
CA LYS A 121 -9.49 -7.68 -10.82
C LYS A 121 -8.08 -7.93 -10.29
N LEU A 122 -7.97 -8.28 -9.00
CA LEU A 122 -6.72 -8.72 -8.40
C LEU A 122 -6.57 -10.24 -8.54
N ARG A 123 -5.36 -10.68 -8.83
CA ARG A 123 -5.01 -12.10 -8.91
C ARG A 123 -4.84 -12.72 -7.52
N GLY A 124 -4.46 -11.91 -6.54
CA GLY A 124 -4.32 -12.36 -5.17
C GLY A 124 -3.95 -11.23 -4.20
N LEU A 125 -4.18 -11.49 -2.93
CA LEU A 125 -3.83 -10.66 -1.78
C LEU A 125 -2.75 -11.39 -0.98
N ILE A 126 -1.69 -10.68 -0.60
CA ILE A 126 -0.58 -11.23 0.19
C ILE A 126 -0.40 -10.35 1.42
N THR A 127 -0.47 -10.95 2.60
CA THR A 127 -0.25 -10.26 3.86
C THR A 127 0.98 -10.80 4.56
N SER A 128 1.81 -9.91 5.09
CA SER A 128 3.00 -10.24 5.86
C SER A 128 2.90 -9.59 7.25
N GLY A 129 2.87 -10.42 8.30
CA GLY A 129 2.77 -9.93 9.69
C GLY A 129 1.55 -9.04 9.94
N ALA A 130 0.44 -9.27 9.22
CA ALA A 130 -0.77 -8.46 9.34
C ALA A 130 -1.42 -8.61 10.72
N LEU A 131 -1.92 -7.51 11.24
CA LEU A 131 -2.85 -7.54 12.38
C LEU A 131 -4.19 -8.05 11.86
N THR A 132 -4.63 -9.21 12.33
CA THR A 132 -5.91 -9.82 11.89
C THR A 132 -7.03 -9.63 12.90
N LYS A 133 -6.70 -9.16 14.10
CA LYS A 133 -7.64 -8.88 15.16
C LYS A 133 -7.08 -7.79 16.07
N ASP A 134 -7.87 -6.77 16.32
CA ASP A 134 -7.63 -5.88 17.46
C ASP A 134 -7.98 -6.65 18.75
N ASN A 135 -6.97 -7.13 19.43
CA ASN A 135 -7.11 -7.81 20.73
C ASN A 135 -7.29 -6.83 21.89
N GLY A 136 -7.53 -5.52 21.60
CA GLY A 136 -7.68 -4.50 22.65
C GLY A 136 -6.42 -4.25 23.49
N GLY A 137 -5.34 -4.95 23.18
CA GLY A 137 -4.11 -4.93 23.97
C GLY A 137 -2.90 -4.30 23.28
N LEU A 138 -2.87 -4.29 21.95
CA LEU A 138 -1.75 -3.69 21.20
C LEU A 138 -1.80 -2.16 21.18
N ILE A 139 -3.00 -1.59 21.21
CA ILE A 139 -3.20 -0.13 21.24
C ILE A 139 -3.23 0.40 22.68
N THR A 140 -3.68 -0.41 23.65
CA THR A 140 -3.72 -0.03 25.06
C THR A 140 -2.38 -0.14 25.77
N GLY A 141 -1.39 -0.80 25.16
CA GLY A 141 -0.02 -0.91 25.69
C GLY A 141 0.95 0.16 25.17
N VAL A 142 0.55 1.01 24.24
CA VAL A 142 1.36 2.15 23.81
C VAL A 142 1.25 3.23 24.90
N PRO A 143 2.37 3.66 25.54
CA PRO A 143 2.32 4.76 26.48
C PRO A 143 1.70 5.98 25.82
N LYS A 144 0.75 6.62 26.52
CA LYS A 144 0.09 7.85 26.01
C LYS A 144 1.02 9.07 26.03
N ASP A 145 2.25 8.91 26.45
CA ASP A 145 3.22 9.97 26.73
C ASP A 145 4.47 9.85 25.82
N LEU A 146 4.29 9.43 24.57
CA LEU A 146 5.32 9.57 23.53
C LEU A 146 5.17 10.96 22.89
N ASP A 147 5.56 11.99 23.66
CA ASP A 147 5.87 13.33 23.14
C ASP A 147 7.28 13.36 22.53
#